data_a2e066de9f0d5cd7ec7e0b143f451fef
#
_entry.id   a2e066de9f0d5cd7ec7e0b143f451fef
#
_cell.length_a   1.000
_cell.length_b   1.000
_cell.length_c   1.000
_cell.angle_alpha   90.00
_cell.angle_beta   90.00
_cell.angle_gamma   90.00
#
_symmetry.space_group_name_H-M   'P 1'
#
loop_
_entity.id
_entity.type
_entity.pdbx_description
1 polymer ?
#
loop_
_entity_poly.entity_id
_entity_poly.type
_entity_poly.pdbx_seq_one_letter_code
_entity_poly.pdbx_strand_id
1 'polypeptide(L)'
;SEMCIRDRLSLYGDLPWVEHTLSEDSEELYLPRDPRDVVAQNILNNLKYAEEHIKVDGDGNNTINRAVVQSLISRFCLFEGTWRKYHALPNATTYLEECTRASKEVMNKYTTLHPNYEELFNSESLAGINGIILYKEYATSQLCHGLTRMVRTGESQIEATKDAVDSYLCSDGHPIKNSTTYGGDKDVYAQFRNRDYRLYHTVCPPYMVSLASASTTQWKFTDNPSEREYIDLMATISKETYHRLPTSNFKGFITKGQPHFKNVNWGQGWNASQMGFWVWKYYNTHTDASTANGVCTTDAPLFRLGEILLNYAEAMYELGLFDQSIADKTINKLRKRAHVADMVLTDITTDFDPERDQDVNPLLWEIRRERRVELMGEGTRLDDLRRWKKGHYVNKQPTGVYLKDASEFNVKVMNGPSNNEGYVYYFEKPIGWLEHYYLNPIPLNQLALNPALEQNPGWENNK
;
A
#
# COMPACT_ATOMS: atom_id res chain seq x y z
N SER A 1 -11.48 6.30 -19.76
CA SER A 1 -11.36 4.97 -20.42
C SER A 1 -9.98 4.35 -20.20
N GLU A 2 -8.88 5.10 -20.39
CA GLU A 2 -7.49 4.55 -20.32
C GLU A 2 -7.14 3.93 -18.97
N MET A 3 -7.63 4.46 -17.86
CA MET A 3 -7.45 3.80 -16.54
C MET A 3 -8.03 2.39 -16.54
N CYS A 4 -9.26 2.22 -17.03
CA CYS A 4 -9.91 0.90 -17.06
C CYS A 4 -9.23 -0.07 -18.04
N ILE A 5 -8.77 0.42 -19.19
CA ILE A 5 -8.05 -0.41 -20.19
C ILE A 5 -6.68 -0.79 -19.63
N ARG A 6 -5.97 0.15 -18.99
CA ARG A 6 -4.69 -0.11 -18.30
C ARG A 6 -4.84 -1.22 -17.26
N ASP A 7 -5.89 -1.16 -16.44
CA ASP A 7 -6.12 -2.16 -15.41
C ASP A 7 -6.39 -3.55 -16.01
N ARG A 8 -7.15 -3.61 -17.11
CA ARG A 8 -7.35 -4.87 -17.85
C ARG A 8 -6.06 -5.39 -18.47
N LEU A 9 -5.25 -4.51 -19.09
CA LEU A 9 -3.95 -4.88 -19.65
C LEU A 9 -3.01 -5.46 -18.57
N SER A 10 -2.99 -4.85 -17.38
CA SER A 10 -2.15 -5.33 -16.26
C SER A 10 -2.61 -6.69 -15.72
N LEU A 11 -3.93 -6.97 -15.79
CA LEU A 11 -4.52 -8.19 -15.25
C LEU A 11 -4.54 -9.35 -16.26
N TYR A 12 -4.81 -9.07 -17.55
CA TYR A 12 -5.11 -10.09 -18.54
C TYR A 12 -4.11 -10.15 -19.70
N GLY A 13 -3.23 -9.17 -19.84
CA GLY A 13 -2.33 -9.08 -20.99
C GLY A 13 -3.03 -8.58 -22.25
N ASP A 14 -3.02 -9.36 -23.30
CA ASP A 14 -3.68 -9.02 -24.57
C ASP A 14 -5.17 -8.74 -24.39
N LEU A 15 -5.71 -7.75 -25.12
CA LEU A 15 -7.10 -7.31 -25.01
C LEU A 15 -7.64 -6.91 -26.37
N PRO A 16 -8.94 -7.09 -26.67
CA PRO A 16 -9.55 -6.42 -27.82
C PRO A 16 -9.47 -4.90 -27.66
N TRP A 17 -8.95 -4.22 -28.67
CA TRP A 17 -8.89 -2.76 -28.71
C TRP A 17 -10.06 -2.20 -29.51
N VAL A 18 -10.89 -1.38 -28.88
CA VAL A 18 -12.07 -0.80 -29.50
C VAL A 18 -12.09 0.71 -29.22
N GLU A 19 -12.23 1.51 -30.28
CA GLU A 19 -12.17 2.98 -30.24
C GLU A 19 -13.54 3.68 -30.32
N HIS A 20 -14.61 2.92 -30.48
CA HIS A 20 -15.98 3.47 -30.59
C HIS A 20 -16.96 2.73 -29.67
N THR A 21 -18.13 3.30 -29.50
CA THR A 21 -19.19 2.67 -28.71
C THR A 21 -19.74 1.43 -29.43
N LEU A 22 -19.76 0.31 -28.73
CA LEU A 22 -20.32 -0.94 -29.24
C LEU A 22 -21.84 -0.99 -29.06
N SER A 23 -22.52 -1.60 -30.01
CA SER A 23 -23.92 -2.06 -29.94
C SER A 23 -23.99 -3.57 -29.83
N GLU A 24 -25.18 -4.11 -29.64
CA GLU A 24 -25.40 -5.58 -29.57
C GLU A 24 -25.02 -6.28 -30.89
N ASP A 25 -25.06 -5.59 -32.01
CA ASP A 25 -24.75 -6.10 -33.34
C ASP A 25 -23.31 -5.81 -33.81
N SER A 26 -22.47 -5.25 -32.94
CA SER A 26 -21.09 -4.88 -33.30
C SER A 26 -20.23 -6.13 -33.51
N GLU A 27 -19.61 -6.28 -34.68
CA GLU A 27 -18.73 -7.39 -35.00
C GLU A 27 -17.49 -7.45 -34.10
N GLU A 28 -17.07 -6.30 -33.57
CA GLU A 28 -15.94 -6.15 -32.65
C GLU A 28 -16.13 -6.89 -31.32
N LEU A 29 -17.36 -7.26 -30.96
CA LEU A 29 -17.63 -8.12 -29.82
C LEU A 29 -17.04 -9.51 -29.95
N TYR A 30 -16.77 -9.95 -31.19
CA TYR A 30 -16.28 -11.28 -31.52
C TYR A 30 -14.83 -11.29 -32.06
N LEU A 31 -14.13 -10.15 -31.97
CA LEU A 31 -12.71 -10.06 -32.35
C LEU A 31 -11.80 -10.82 -31.37
N PRO A 32 -10.66 -11.35 -31.84
CA PRO A 32 -9.61 -11.85 -30.96
C PRO A 32 -9.00 -10.71 -30.13
N ARG A 33 -8.17 -11.06 -29.18
CA ARG A 33 -7.40 -10.09 -28.40
C ARG A 33 -6.27 -9.50 -29.27
N ASP A 34 -6.11 -8.18 -29.22
CA ASP A 34 -4.94 -7.51 -29.75
C ASP A 34 -3.72 -7.76 -28.86
N PRO A 35 -2.53 -7.89 -29.45
CA PRO A 35 -1.29 -8.04 -28.69
C PRO A 35 -1.07 -6.89 -27.70
N ARG A 36 -0.50 -7.21 -26.53
CA ARG A 36 -0.12 -6.24 -25.50
C ARG A 36 0.59 -5.00 -26.06
N ASP A 37 1.47 -5.19 -27.05
CA ASP A 37 2.24 -4.12 -27.67
C ASP A 37 1.34 -3.08 -28.34
N VAL A 38 0.31 -3.52 -29.06
CA VAL A 38 -0.67 -2.66 -29.72
C VAL A 38 -1.49 -1.92 -28.68
N VAL A 39 -2.03 -2.64 -27.70
CA VAL A 39 -2.86 -2.05 -26.64
C VAL A 39 -2.08 -1.03 -25.80
N ALA A 40 -0.86 -1.37 -25.40
CA ALA A 40 -0.03 -0.46 -24.60
C ALA A 40 0.38 0.80 -25.38
N GLN A 41 0.69 0.66 -26.66
CA GLN A 41 1.03 1.81 -27.51
C GLN A 41 -0.18 2.73 -27.71
N ASN A 42 -1.36 2.16 -27.93
CA ASN A 42 -2.59 2.94 -28.09
C ASN A 42 -2.98 3.68 -26.80
N ILE A 43 -2.85 3.02 -25.64
CA ILE A 43 -3.02 3.70 -24.34
C ILE A 43 -2.09 4.90 -24.22
N LEU A 44 -0.79 4.72 -24.53
CA LEU A 44 0.18 5.81 -24.43
C LEU A 44 -0.14 6.94 -25.42
N ASN A 45 -0.51 6.62 -26.66
CA ASN A 45 -0.88 7.63 -27.67
C ASN A 45 -2.10 8.44 -27.21
N ASN A 46 -3.14 7.79 -26.71
CA ASN A 46 -4.34 8.45 -26.19
C ASN A 46 -4.04 9.34 -24.97
N LEU A 47 -3.17 8.87 -24.08
CA LEU A 47 -2.76 9.67 -22.92
C LEU A 47 -1.94 10.91 -23.34
N LYS A 48 -1.04 10.77 -24.32
CA LYS A 48 -0.30 11.91 -24.87
C LYS A 48 -1.23 12.90 -25.56
N TYR A 49 -2.18 12.41 -26.37
CA TYR A 49 -3.20 13.26 -26.96
C TYR A 49 -4.00 14.01 -25.88
N ALA A 50 -4.42 13.32 -24.83
CA ALA A 50 -5.12 13.95 -23.71
C ALA A 50 -4.25 15.00 -23.01
N GLU A 51 -2.96 14.72 -22.76
CA GLU A 51 -2.01 15.68 -22.16
C GLU A 51 -1.90 16.98 -22.98
N GLU A 52 -1.85 16.87 -24.31
CA GLU A 52 -1.72 18.02 -25.21
C GLU A 52 -2.99 18.89 -25.27
N HIS A 53 -4.17 18.27 -25.21
CA HIS A 53 -5.44 18.93 -25.48
C HIS A 53 -6.25 19.30 -24.24
N ILE A 54 -5.91 18.73 -23.06
CA ILE A 54 -6.62 19.06 -21.83
C ILE A 54 -6.19 20.42 -21.27
N LYS A 55 -7.11 21.11 -20.60
CA LYS A 55 -6.80 22.35 -19.88
C LYS A 55 -5.73 22.11 -18.82
N VAL A 56 -4.77 23.03 -18.69
CA VAL A 56 -3.66 22.94 -17.73
C VAL A 56 -4.17 22.76 -16.30
N ASP A 57 -5.19 23.53 -15.91
CA ASP A 57 -5.74 23.52 -14.55
C ASP A 57 -7.12 22.84 -14.45
N GLY A 58 -7.61 22.25 -15.57
CA GLY A 58 -8.94 21.62 -15.61
C GLY A 58 -10.09 22.61 -15.60
N ASP A 59 -11.27 22.15 -15.21
CA ASP A 59 -12.49 22.96 -15.14
C ASP A 59 -12.83 23.40 -13.70
N GLY A 60 -11.87 23.30 -12.78
CA GLY A 60 -12.03 23.68 -11.38
C GLY A 60 -11.14 22.87 -10.46
N ASN A 61 -11.35 23.03 -9.16
CA ASN A 61 -10.59 22.28 -8.15
C ASN A 61 -10.94 20.80 -8.22
N ASN A 62 -9.96 19.93 -7.98
CA ASN A 62 -10.11 18.48 -7.95
C ASN A 62 -10.77 17.89 -9.20
N THR A 63 -10.48 18.46 -10.37
CA THR A 63 -10.94 17.97 -11.67
C THR A 63 -9.77 17.37 -12.47
N ILE A 64 -10.10 16.57 -13.50
CA ILE A 64 -9.08 16.03 -14.38
C ILE A 64 -8.43 17.20 -15.14
N ASN A 65 -7.11 17.32 -15.00
CA ASN A 65 -6.28 18.36 -15.59
C ASN A 65 -4.99 17.74 -16.14
N ARG A 66 -4.12 18.58 -16.73
CA ARG A 66 -2.88 18.09 -17.35
C ARG A 66 -2.00 17.29 -16.36
N ALA A 67 -1.85 17.74 -15.12
CA ALA A 67 -1.05 17.04 -14.13
C ALA A 67 -1.64 15.68 -13.74
N VAL A 68 -2.96 15.53 -13.75
CA VAL A 68 -3.62 14.22 -13.53
C VAL A 68 -3.30 13.27 -14.69
N VAL A 69 -3.37 13.74 -15.95
CA VAL A 69 -3.00 12.92 -17.12
C VAL A 69 -1.51 12.53 -17.04
N GLN A 70 -0.62 13.47 -16.71
CA GLN A 70 0.81 13.20 -16.52
C GLN A 70 1.06 12.19 -15.38
N SER A 71 0.29 12.26 -14.30
CA SER A 71 0.37 11.27 -13.22
C SER A 71 -0.05 9.87 -13.67
N LEU A 72 -1.06 9.78 -14.53
CA LEU A 72 -1.49 8.51 -15.12
C LEU A 72 -0.44 7.97 -16.12
N ILE A 73 0.17 8.84 -16.93
CA ILE A 73 1.31 8.47 -17.80
C ILE A 73 2.45 7.91 -16.95
N SER A 74 2.83 8.62 -15.88
CA SER A 74 3.88 8.18 -14.95
C SER A 74 3.61 6.78 -14.38
N ARG A 75 2.39 6.54 -13.86
CA ARG A 75 1.98 5.24 -13.28
C ARG A 75 1.94 4.13 -14.33
N PHE A 76 1.33 4.40 -15.47
CA PHE A 76 1.22 3.44 -16.57
C PHE A 76 2.58 3.08 -17.14
N CYS A 77 3.40 4.08 -17.45
CA CYS A 77 4.69 3.87 -18.09
C CYS A 77 5.72 3.23 -17.15
N LEU A 78 5.68 3.48 -15.83
CA LEU A 78 6.48 2.71 -14.88
C LEU A 78 6.08 1.24 -14.89
N PHE A 79 4.77 0.95 -14.83
CA PHE A 79 4.27 -0.42 -14.86
C PHE A 79 4.71 -1.13 -16.13
N GLU A 80 4.39 -0.57 -17.29
CA GLU A 80 4.64 -1.19 -18.59
C GLU A 80 6.14 -1.31 -18.89
N GLY A 81 6.93 -0.28 -18.60
CA GLY A 81 8.37 -0.29 -18.82
C GLY A 81 9.08 -1.36 -17.98
N THR A 82 8.74 -1.47 -16.69
CA THR A 82 9.32 -2.50 -15.82
C THR A 82 8.76 -3.89 -16.12
N TRP A 83 7.46 -4.02 -16.43
CA TRP A 83 6.90 -5.27 -16.91
C TRP A 83 7.70 -5.79 -18.12
N ARG A 84 7.89 -4.96 -19.14
CA ARG A 84 8.65 -5.32 -20.34
C ARG A 84 10.08 -5.75 -20.01
N LYS A 85 10.76 -4.99 -19.16
CA LYS A 85 12.14 -5.29 -18.76
C LYS A 85 12.25 -6.66 -18.08
N TYR A 86 11.39 -6.94 -17.10
CA TYR A 86 11.49 -8.16 -16.30
C TYR A 86 10.81 -9.39 -16.90
N HIS A 87 9.90 -9.20 -17.86
CA HIS A 87 9.29 -10.27 -18.65
C HIS A 87 9.93 -10.42 -20.02
N ALA A 88 11.09 -9.79 -20.28
CA ALA A 88 11.87 -9.89 -21.51
C ALA A 88 11.10 -9.49 -22.78
N LEU A 89 10.27 -8.45 -22.71
CA LEU A 89 9.59 -7.84 -23.84
C LEU A 89 10.39 -6.64 -24.40
N PRO A 90 10.26 -6.29 -25.68
CA PRO A 90 10.95 -5.15 -26.26
C PRO A 90 10.43 -3.80 -25.77
N ASN A 91 11.16 -2.71 -26.09
CA ASN A 91 10.74 -1.32 -25.89
C ASN A 91 10.53 -0.86 -24.43
N ALA A 92 11.12 -1.54 -23.45
CA ALA A 92 11.06 -1.13 -22.03
C ALA A 92 11.52 0.31 -21.81
N THR A 93 12.63 0.71 -22.44
CA THR A 93 13.24 2.03 -22.33
C THR A 93 12.28 3.16 -22.72
N THR A 94 11.52 3.01 -23.79
CA THR A 94 10.56 4.03 -24.27
C THR A 94 9.53 4.38 -23.20
N TYR A 95 8.98 3.38 -22.51
CA TYR A 95 8.02 3.62 -21.44
C TYR A 95 8.69 4.23 -20.19
N LEU A 96 9.89 3.79 -19.82
CA LEU A 96 10.63 4.35 -18.69
C LEU A 96 11.01 5.81 -18.91
N GLU A 97 11.42 6.19 -20.13
CA GLU A 97 11.67 7.57 -20.50
C GLU A 97 10.40 8.44 -20.41
N GLU A 98 9.27 7.96 -20.87
CA GLU A 98 7.99 8.66 -20.73
C GLU A 98 7.55 8.77 -19.26
N CYS A 99 7.80 7.74 -18.45
CA CYS A 99 7.58 7.80 -17.01
C CYS A 99 8.39 8.94 -16.38
N THR A 100 9.69 9.03 -16.71
CA THR A 100 10.56 10.09 -16.16
C THR A 100 10.14 11.47 -16.63
N ARG A 101 9.79 11.63 -17.92
CA ARG A 101 9.31 12.90 -18.47
C ARG A 101 8.06 13.38 -17.74
N ALA A 102 7.02 12.54 -17.71
CA ALA A 102 5.75 12.90 -17.10
C ALA A 102 5.86 13.16 -15.58
N SER A 103 6.62 12.30 -14.88
CA SER A 103 6.88 12.50 -13.45
C SER A 103 7.57 13.83 -13.17
N LYS A 104 8.55 14.21 -13.97
CA LYS A 104 9.29 15.49 -13.82
C LYS A 104 8.35 16.68 -13.98
N GLU A 105 7.42 16.65 -14.95
CA GLU A 105 6.44 17.73 -15.13
C GLU A 105 5.52 17.86 -13.90
N VAL A 106 5.04 16.75 -13.36
CA VAL A 106 4.23 16.76 -12.13
C VAL A 106 5.05 17.29 -10.95
N MET A 107 6.31 16.86 -10.80
CA MET A 107 7.19 17.33 -9.72
C MET A 107 7.52 18.83 -9.82
N ASN A 108 7.53 19.41 -11.02
CA ASN A 108 7.71 20.85 -11.22
C ASN A 108 6.48 21.63 -10.73
N LYS A 109 5.27 21.09 -10.88
CA LYS A 109 4.02 21.73 -10.43
C LYS A 109 3.77 21.49 -8.94
N TYR A 110 3.99 20.29 -8.47
CA TYR A 110 3.78 19.87 -7.07
C TYR A 110 5.13 19.68 -6.38
N THR A 111 5.60 20.69 -5.67
CA THR A 111 6.96 20.72 -5.09
C THR A 111 7.03 20.28 -3.64
N THR A 112 5.90 20.35 -2.92
CA THR A 112 5.82 20.22 -1.46
C THR A 112 4.99 19.01 -1.06
N LEU A 113 5.57 18.15 -0.22
CA LEU A 113 4.85 17.09 0.46
C LEU A 113 4.07 17.65 1.66
N HIS A 114 2.90 17.09 1.92
CA HIS A 114 2.22 17.36 3.18
C HIS A 114 3.06 16.84 4.35
N PRO A 115 3.28 17.65 5.41
CA PRO A 115 4.16 17.25 6.52
C PRO A 115 3.61 16.07 7.34
N ASN A 116 2.29 15.99 7.48
CA ASN A 116 1.63 14.95 8.28
C ASN A 116 1.14 13.83 7.36
N TYR A 117 1.81 12.68 7.43
CA TYR A 117 1.50 11.54 6.57
C TYR A 117 0.07 11.02 6.75
N GLU A 118 -0.40 10.96 7.99
CA GLU A 118 -1.73 10.43 8.32
C GLU A 118 -2.89 11.25 7.73
N GLU A 119 -2.72 12.57 7.64
CA GLU A 119 -3.77 13.46 7.12
C GLU A 119 -4.10 13.21 5.64
N LEU A 120 -3.19 12.57 4.90
CA LEU A 120 -3.46 12.15 3.51
C LEU A 120 -4.53 11.06 3.42
N PHE A 121 -4.82 10.34 4.50
CA PHE A 121 -5.66 9.14 4.49
C PHE A 121 -6.83 9.19 5.48
N ASN A 122 -6.82 10.12 6.42
CA ASN A 122 -7.82 10.19 7.47
C ASN A 122 -8.49 11.55 7.62
N SER A 123 -8.15 12.53 6.79
CA SER A 123 -8.86 13.82 6.73
C SER A 123 -10.24 13.65 6.10
N GLU A 124 -11.22 14.34 6.65
CA GLU A 124 -12.57 14.34 6.08
C GLU A 124 -12.58 14.95 4.69
N SER A 125 -11.78 16.01 4.45
CA SER A 125 -11.58 16.60 3.13
C SER A 125 -10.10 16.71 2.81
N LEU A 126 -9.74 16.37 1.57
CA LEU A 126 -8.39 16.53 1.01
C LEU A 126 -8.20 17.84 0.25
N ALA A 127 -9.21 18.70 0.21
CA ALA A 127 -9.11 20.01 -0.43
C ALA A 127 -7.99 20.85 0.20
N GLY A 128 -7.06 21.33 -0.63
CA GLY A 128 -5.94 22.17 -0.20
C GLY A 128 -4.79 21.43 0.52
N ILE A 129 -4.85 20.11 0.66
CA ILE A 129 -3.76 19.31 1.21
C ILE A 129 -2.59 19.26 0.20
N ASN A 130 -1.43 19.71 0.61
CA ASN A 130 -0.23 19.73 -0.23
C ASN A 130 0.13 18.33 -0.76
N GLY A 131 0.50 18.27 -2.04
CA GLY A 131 0.92 17.02 -2.67
C GLY A 131 -0.23 16.07 -3.05
N ILE A 132 -1.48 16.42 -2.80
CA ILE A 132 -2.64 15.74 -3.40
C ILE A 132 -2.85 16.31 -4.81
N ILE A 133 -2.88 15.45 -5.81
CA ILE A 133 -3.02 15.81 -7.23
C ILE A 133 -4.46 15.61 -7.68
N LEU A 134 -5.06 14.49 -7.26
CA LEU A 134 -6.47 14.16 -7.47
C LEU A 134 -6.94 13.27 -6.33
N TYR A 135 -8.14 13.51 -5.86
CA TYR A 135 -8.79 12.66 -4.85
C TYR A 135 -10.23 12.36 -5.22
N LYS A 136 -10.75 11.27 -4.70
CA LYS A 136 -12.18 10.96 -4.76
C LYS A 136 -12.85 11.63 -3.57
N GLU A 137 -13.73 12.55 -3.87
CA GLU A 137 -14.58 13.20 -2.89
C GLU A 137 -15.74 12.27 -2.52
N TYR A 138 -16.02 12.17 -1.21
CA TYR A 138 -17.14 11.45 -0.67
C TYR A 138 -18.02 12.39 0.15
N ALA A 139 -19.33 12.27 0.00
CA ALA A 139 -20.29 13.13 0.68
C ALA A 139 -21.56 12.36 1.03
N THR A 140 -22.16 12.70 2.17
CA THR A 140 -23.47 12.18 2.58
C THR A 140 -24.51 12.42 1.49
N SER A 141 -25.32 11.44 1.21
CA SER A 141 -26.37 11.46 0.17
C SER A 141 -25.90 11.43 -1.28
N GLN A 142 -24.59 11.35 -1.53
CA GLN A 142 -24.03 11.22 -2.87
C GLN A 142 -23.28 9.89 -3.02
N LEU A 143 -22.07 9.81 -2.49
CA LEU A 143 -21.25 8.61 -2.52
C LEU A 143 -20.53 8.48 -1.19
N CYS A 144 -20.66 7.33 -0.56
CA CYS A 144 -20.00 6.96 0.69
C CYS A 144 -19.26 5.64 0.55
N HIS A 145 -18.40 5.34 1.51
CA HIS A 145 -17.68 4.07 1.58
C HIS A 145 -17.68 3.46 3.00
N GLY A 146 -17.16 2.25 3.13
CA GLY A 146 -17.14 1.53 4.42
C GLY A 146 -15.75 1.43 5.06
N LEU A 147 -14.69 1.96 4.45
CA LEU A 147 -13.31 1.69 4.86
C LEU A 147 -13.01 2.19 6.28
N THR A 148 -13.38 3.43 6.60
CA THR A 148 -13.13 4.01 7.94
C THR A 148 -13.82 3.18 9.03
N ARG A 149 -15.05 2.74 8.80
CA ARG A 149 -15.74 1.86 9.73
C ARG A 149 -15.02 0.52 9.88
N MET A 150 -14.56 -0.09 8.80
CA MET A 150 -13.82 -1.36 8.85
C MET A 150 -12.57 -1.28 9.73
N VAL A 151 -11.82 -0.18 9.65
CA VAL A 151 -10.63 0.01 10.51
C VAL A 151 -10.95 0.46 11.93
N ARG A 152 -12.17 0.97 12.21
CA ARG A 152 -12.58 1.44 13.56
C ARG A 152 -13.24 0.37 14.41
N THR A 153 -13.97 -0.56 13.81
CA THR A 153 -14.89 -1.42 14.56
C THR A 153 -14.31 -2.76 14.94
N GLY A 154 -13.19 -3.16 14.38
CA GLY A 154 -12.65 -4.49 14.57
C GLY A 154 -13.53 -5.65 14.06
N GLU A 155 -14.70 -5.36 13.47
CA GLU A 155 -15.53 -6.37 12.81
C GLU A 155 -14.82 -7.01 11.62
N SER A 156 -13.85 -6.27 11.05
CA SER A 156 -13.02 -6.71 9.94
C SER A 156 -11.65 -6.08 10.11
N GLN A 157 -10.83 -6.63 10.97
CA GLN A 157 -9.48 -6.11 11.14
C GLN A 157 -8.67 -6.37 9.87
N ILE A 158 -8.13 -5.30 9.33
CA ILE A 158 -7.09 -5.37 8.31
C ILE A 158 -5.77 -5.43 9.04
N GLU A 159 -4.99 -6.46 8.81
CA GLU A 159 -3.73 -6.67 9.52
C GLU A 159 -2.54 -6.73 8.57
N ALA A 160 -1.40 -6.25 9.04
CA ALA A 160 -0.12 -6.42 8.38
C ALA A 160 0.54 -7.74 8.79
N THR A 161 1.40 -8.26 7.93
CA THR A 161 2.31 -9.34 8.29
C THR A 161 3.58 -8.79 8.95
N LYS A 162 4.29 -9.63 9.70
CA LYS A 162 5.62 -9.28 10.23
C LYS A 162 6.57 -8.83 9.11
N ASP A 163 6.56 -9.50 7.95
CA ASP A 163 7.36 -9.11 6.79
C ASP A 163 7.04 -7.68 6.28
N ALA A 164 5.78 -7.24 6.40
CA ALA A 164 5.39 -5.87 6.08
C ALA A 164 5.91 -4.87 7.13
N VAL A 165 5.77 -5.19 8.42
CA VAL A 165 6.28 -4.36 9.53
C VAL A 165 7.80 -4.26 9.49
N ASP A 166 8.49 -5.36 9.25
CA ASP A 166 9.95 -5.43 9.18
C ASP A 166 10.52 -4.64 7.98
N SER A 167 9.72 -4.40 6.95
CA SER A 167 10.15 -3.62 5.78
C SER A 167 10.35 -2.13 6.06
N TYR A 168 9.77 -1.59 7.13
CA TYR A 168 10.04 -0.22 7.56
C TYR A 168 11.46 -0.10 8.13
N LEU A 169 12.17 0.96 7.80
CA LEU A 169 13.51 1.23 8.33
C LEU A 169 13.46 1.65 9.80
N CYS A 170 14.59 1.59 10.46
CA CYS A 170 14.81 2.31 11.69
C CYS A 170 15.11 3.80 11.40
N SER A 171 14.99 4.65 12.42
CA SER A 171 15.21 6.10 12.29
C SER A 171 16.61 6.46 11.81
N ASP A 172 17.61 5.59 12.06
CA ASP A 172 18.98 5.71 11.57
C ASP A 172 19.14 5.41 10.06
N GLY A 173 18.03 5.10 9.36
CA GLY A 173 18.01 4.82 7.92
C GLY A 173 18.39 3.41 7.52
N HIS A 174 18.65 2.51 8.48
CA HIS A 174 19.05 1.12 8.24
C HIS A 174 17.88 0.14 8.37
N PRO A 175 17.94 -0.99 7.64
CA PRO A 175 17.06 -2.13 7.88
C PRO A 175 17.26 -2.68 9.29
N ILE A 176 16.21 -3.32 9.85
CA ILE A 176 16.20 -3.83 11.23
C ILE A 176 17.37 -4.79 11.57
N LYS A 177 17.93 -5.46 10.57
CA LYS A 177 19.06 -6.40 10.77
C LYS A 177 20.40 -5.70 10.93
N ASN A 178 20.53 -4.46 10.42
CA ASN A 178 21.78 -3.70 10.45
C ASN A 178 21.68 -2.39 11.25
N SER A 179 20.47 -2.06 11.75
CA SER A 179 20.31 -0.93 12.64
C SER A 179 20.86 -1.21 14.03
N THR A 180 21.63 -0.27 14.55
CA THR A 180 22.14 -0.31 15.94
C THR A 180 21.10 0.14 16.96
N THR A 181 19.99 0.72 16.49
CA THR A 181 18.92 1.28 17.33
C THR A 181 17.70 0.37 17.44
N TYR A 182 17.67 -0.74 16.70
CA TYR A 182 16.57 -1.69 16.72
C TYR A 182 16.52 -2.49 18.01
N GLY A 183 15.38 -2.45 18.70
CA GLY A 183 15.20 -3.14 19.99
C GLY A 183 14.93 -4.65 19.90
N GLY A 184 14.83 -5.22 18.69
CA GLY A 184 14.46 -6.62 18.48
C GLY A 184 12.95 -6.83 18.38
N ASP A 185 12.52 -8.05 18.08
CA ASP A 185 11.11 -8.40 17.79
C ASP A 185 10.49 -9.38 18.81
N LYS A 186 11.20 -9.67 19.90
CA LYS A 186 10.72 -10.54 21.00
C LYS A 186 9.87 -9.80 22.04
N ASP A 187 9.75 -8.49 21.88
CA ASP A 187 8.91 -7.62 22.65
C ASP A 187 8.29 -6.60 21.69
N VAL A 188 6.95 -6.47 21.72
CA VAL A 188 6.24 -5.67 20.74
C VAL A 188 6.55 -4.15 20.90
N TYR A 189 6.82 -3.67 22.11
CA TYR A 189 7.23 -2.27 22.31
C TYR A 189 8.62 -2.03 21.73
N ALA A 190 9.57 -2.96 21.96
CA ALA A 190 10.90 -2.87 21.40
C ALA A 190 10.90 -2.95 19.87
N GLN A 191 10.01 -3.76 19.28
CA GLN A 191 9.86 -3.92 17.83
C GLN A 191 9.46 -2.61 17.12
N PHE A 192 8.65 -1.79 17.79
CA PHE A 192 8.22 -0.50 17.25
C PHE A 192 9.15 0.66 17.58
N ARG A 193 10.16 0.47 18.46
CA ARG A 193 11.03 1.57 18.92
C ARG A 193 12.00 2.02 17.84
N ASN A 194 12.20 3.34 17.72
CA ASN A 194 13.14 3.98 16.80
C ASN A 194 12.87 3.63 15.32
N ARG A 195 11.61 3.56 14.91
CA ARG A 195 11.22 3.20 13.55
C ARG A 195 10.75 4.42 12.73
N ASP A 196 10.66 4.21 11.45
CA ASP A 196 9.99 5.09 10.48
C ASP A 196 8.59 5.49 10.97
N TYR A 197 8.29 6.79 11.00
CA TYR A 197 6.99 7.28 11.52
C TYR A 197 5.80 6.81 10.67
N ARG A 198 5.99 6.46 9.41
CA ARG A 198 4.94 5.86 8.59
C ARG A 198 4.47 4.51 9.15
N LEU A 199 5.35 3.78 9.87
CA LEU A 199 4.95 2.56 10.56
C LEU A 199 3.85 2.86 11.59
N TYR A 200 4.06 3.86 12.45
CA TYR A 200 3.10 4.22 13.51
C TYR A 200 1.76 4.69 12.94
N HIS A 201 1.78 5.35 11.78
CA HIS A 201 0.57 5.83 11.10
C HIS A 201 -0.12 4.75 10.25
N THR A 202 0.56 3.66 9.93
CA THR A 202 0.00 2.56 9.12
C THR A 202 -0.41 1.38 9.97
N VAL A 203 0.42 0.97 10.92
CA VAL A 203 0.18 -0.13 11.85
C VAL A 203 0.09 0.44 13.25
N CYS A 204 -1.01 0.16 13.94
CA CYS A 204 -1.25 0.69 15.28
C CYS A 204 -0.13 0.24 16.23
N PRO A 205 0.60 1.18 16.84
CA PRO A 205 1.66 0.83 17.79
C PRO A 205 1.07 0.21 19.08
N PRO A 206 1.88 -0.50 19.86
CA PRO A 206 1.40 -1.12 21.10
C PRO A 206 1.03 -0.09 22.15
N TYR A 207 -0.06 -0.32 22.87
CA TYR A 207 -0.49 0.49 24.01
C TYR A 207 -1.45 -0.30 24.91
N MET A 208 -1.67 0.19 26.13
CA MET A 208 -2.61 -0.39 27.08
C MET A 208 -3.59 0.66 27.60
N VAL A 209 -4.77 0.20 28.00
CA VAL A 209 -5.82 1.03 28.60
C VAL A 209 -6.25 0.44 29.94
N SER A 210 -6.67 1.32 30.84
CA SER A 210 -7.29 0.94 32.12
C SER A 210 -8.79 0.88 31.96
N LEU A 211 -9.38 -0.30 32.19
CA LEU A 211 -10.82 -0.49 32.16
C LEU A 211 -11.42 -0.28 33.53
N ALA A 212 -12.38 0.65 33.64
CA ALA A 212 -13.13 0.84 34.87
C ALA A 212 -14.09 -0.32 35.16
N SER A 213 -14.68 -0.89 34.10
CA SER A 213 -15.54 -2.10 34.18
C SER A 213 -15.70 -2.73 32.81
N ALA A 214 -16.14 -3.99 32.76
CA ALA A 214 -16.42 -4.70 31.52
C ALA A 214 -17.58 -4.11 30.68
N SER A 215 -18.41 -3.28 31.27
CA SER A 215 -19.57 -2.65 30.62
C SER A 215 -19.30 -1.24 30.09
N THR A 216 -18.13 -0.66 30.37
CA THR A 216 -17.82 0.68 29.88
C THR A 216 -17.34 0.65 28.43
N THR A 217 -17.79 1.62 27.65
CA THR A 217 -17.34 1.83 26.25
C THR A 217 -16.23 2.88 26.15
N GLN A 218 -15.91 3.51 27.27
CA GLN A 218 -14.84 4.51 27.39
C GLN A 218 -13.89 4.11 28.51
N TRP A 219 -12.60 4.30 28.28
CA TRP A 219 -11.55 4.03 29.26
C TRP A 219 -10.44 5.07 29.16
N LYS A 220 -9.56 5.08 30.13
CA LYS A 220 -8.38 5.93 30.14
C LYS A 220 -7.17 5.15 29.65
N PHE A 221 -6.17 5.85 29.14
CA PHE A 221 -4.86 5.26 28.96
C PHE A 221 -4.30 4.81 30.30
N THR A 222 -3.46 3.77 30.25
CA THR A 222 -2.74 3.30 31.44
C THR A 222 -1.92 4.42 32.09
N ASP A 223 -1.79 4.39 33.41
CA ASP A 223 -0.88 5.24 34.16
C ASP A 223 0.51 4.58 34.37
N ASN A 224 0.69 3.34 33.93
CA ASN A 224 1.96 2.64 34.02
C ASN A 224 2.98 3.22 33.01
N PRO A 225 4.09 3.84 33.46
CA PRO A 225 5.04 4.49 32.57
C PRO A 225 5.64 3.56 31.50
N SER A 226 5.80 2.27 31.80
CA SER A 226 6.36 1.29 30.84
C SER A 226 5.44 0.95 29.67
N GLU A 227 4.16 1.29 29.76
CA GLU A 227 3.14 1.04 28.76
C GLU A 227 2.73 2.29 27.98
N ARG A 228 3.26 3.47 28.36
CA ARG A 228 2.86 4.77 27.82
C ARG A 228 3.70 5.24 26.64
N GLU A 229 4.79 4.59 26.31
CA GLU A 229 5.77 5.05 25.30
C GLU A 229 5.10 5.54 24.01
N TYR A 230 4.21 4.72 23.44
CA TYR A 230 3.53 5.08 22.18
C TYR A 230 2.29 5.95 22.40
N ILE A 231 1.68 5.92 23.57
CA ILE A 231 0.62 6.86 23.92
C ILE A 231 1.17 8.29 23.85
N ASP A 232 2.30 8.52 24.49
CA ASP A 232 2.94 9.83 24.58
C ASP A 232 3.57 10.24 23.24
N LEU A 233 4.19 9.31 22.51
CA LEU A 233 4.69 9.57 21.16
C LEU A 233 3.55 9.99 20.20
N MET A 234 2.47 9.22 20.14
CA MET A 234 1.35 9.51 19.24
C MET A 234 0.63 10.81 19.61
N ALA A 235 0.67 11.23 20.86
CA ALA A 235 0.17 12.54 21.27
C ALA A 235 0.97 13.71 20.67
N THR A 236 2.23 13.48 20.27
CA THR A 236 3.09 14.51 19.68
C THR A 236 3.12 14.49 18.15
N ILE A 237 2.96 13.31 17.53
CA ILE A 237 3.12 13.15 16.07
C ILE A 237 1.80 13.04 15.31
N SER A 238 0.68 12.86 16.00
CA SER A 238 -0.66 12.78 15.38
C SER A 238 -1.52 13.95 15.77
N LYS A 239 -2.36 14.41 14.86
CA LYS A 239 -3.42 15.34 15.21
C LYS A 239 -4.44 14.68 16.12
N GLU A 240 -4.75 15.37 17.22
CA GLU A 240 -5.72 14.92 18.23
C GLU A 240 -7.08 14.55 17.65
N THR A 241 -7.54 15.32 16.68
CA THR A 241 -8.88 15.16 16.08
C THR A 241 -9.00 13.93 15.17
N TYR A 242 -7.89 13.50 14.52
CA TYR A 242 -7.98 12.50 13.47
C TYR A 242 -7.40 11.14 13.83
N HIS A 243 -6.24 11.08 14.46
CA HIS A 243 -5.46 9.87 14.56
C HIS A 243 -4.77 9.67 15.92
N ARG A 244 -5.54 9.73 16.98
CA ARG A 244 -5.10 9.30 18.32
C ARG A 244 -5.29 7.82 18.51
N LEU A 245 -4.47 7.25 19.38
CA LEU A 245 -4.73 5.90 19.88
C LEU A 245 -6.12 5.85 20.53
N PRO A 246 -6.96 4.85 20.20
CA PRO A 246 -8.32 4.79 20.69
C PRO A 246 -8.41 4.62 22.21
N THR A 247 -9.22 5.44 22.87
CA THR A 247 -9.61 5.29 24.29
C THR A 247 -11.07 4.89 24.45
N SER A 248 -11.80 4.80 23.35
CA SER A 248 -13.17 4.30 23.36
C SER A 248 -13.33 3.31 22.24
N ASN A 249 -14.21 2.35 22.48
CA ASN A 249 -14.54 1.37 21.47
C ASN A 249 -15.81 1.80 20.74
N PHE A 250 -15.84 1.58 19.45
CA PHE A 250 -17.04 1.76 18.67
C PHE A 250 -18.05 0.63 18.98
N LYS A 251 -19.30 0.98 19.30
CA LYS A 251 -20.38 0.06 19.64
C LYS A 251 -20.16 -0.86 20.85
N GLY A 252 -19.35 -0.45 21.81
CA GLY A 252 -19.26 -1.18 23.09
C GLY A 252 -18.38 -2.42 23.08
N PHE A 253 -17.53 -2.60 22.06
CA PHE A 253 -16.52 -3.65 22.09
C PHE A 253 -15.33 -3.23 22.95
N ILE A 254 -14.85 -4.12 23.78
CA ILE A 254 -13.82 -3.83 24.76
C ILE A 254 -12.48 -4.34 24.28
N THR A 255 -11.51 -3.45 24.11
CA THR A 255 -10.10 -3.78 23.95
C THR A 255 -9.31 -3.27 25.15
N LYS A 256 -8.35 -4.05 25.62
CA LYS A 256 -7.41 -3.61 26.66
C LYS A 256 -6.26 -2.77 26.12
N GLY A 257 -6.03 -2.82 24.81
CA GLY A 257 -4.91 -2.19 24.14
C GLY A 257 -4.60 -2.88 22.80
N GLN A 258 -3.40 -2.67 22.30
CA GLN A 258 -2.89 -3.34 21.11
C GLN A 258 -1.48 -3.91 21.41
N PRO A 259 -1.14 -5.09 20.89
CA PRO A 259 -2.02 -6.03 20.19
C PRO A 259 -3.11 -6.61 21.09
N HIS A 260 -4.27 -6.88 20.52
CA HIS A 260 -5.43 -7.43 21.25
C HIS A 260 -5.83 -8.77 20.64
N PHE A 261 -5.51 -9.86 21.33
CA PHE A 261 -5.90 -11.21 20.93
C PHE A 261 -7.14 -11.69 21.68
N LYS A 262 -7.87 -12.62 21.08
CA LYS A 262 -8.96 -13.31 21.74
C LYS A 262 -8.44 -14.09 22.95
N ASN A 263 -8.81 -13.66 24.13
CA ASN A 263 -8.48 -14.35 25.36
C ASN A 263 -9.49 -15.48 25.59
N VAL A 264 -8.99 -16.67 25.98
CA VAL A 264 -9.82 -17.87 26.23
C VAL A 264 -10.88 -17.64 27.31
N ASN A 265 -10.60 -16.75 28.28
CA ASN A 265 -11.49 -16.42 29.38
C ASN A 265 -12.50 -15.32 29.06
N TRP A 266 -12.35 -14.57 27.99
CA TRP A 266 -13.19 -13.42 27.68
C TRP A 266 -14.24 -13.68 26.62
N GLY A 267 -14.15 -14.78 25.89
CA GLY A 267 -15.14 -15.21 24.90
C GLY A 267 -15.39 -14.28 23.72
N GLN A 268 -14.72 -13.12 23.67
CA GLN A 268 -14.95 -12.09 22.66
C GLN A 268 -14.07 -12.31 21.43
N GLY A 269 -14.72 -12.54 20.29
CA GLY A 269 -14.05 -12.65 18.99
C GLY A 269 -14.01 -11.34 18.20
N TRP A 270 -14.77 -10.34 18.60
CA TRP A 270 -14.85 -9.02 17.97
C TRP A 270 -13.59 -8.23 18.34
N ASN A 271 -13.01 -7.50 17.44
CA ASN A 271 -11.77 -6.74 17.63
C ASN A 271 -10.49 -7.55 17.93
N ALA A 272 -10.58 -8.88 17.95
CA ALA A 272 -9.41 -9.69 18.22
C ALA A 272 -8.50 -9.72 17.00
N SER A 273 -7.23 -9.44 17.23
CA SER A 273 -6.17 -9.59 16.25
C SER A 273 -5.93 -11.06 15.94
N GLN A 274 -5.61 -11.37 14.70
CA GLN A 274 -5.17 -12.70 14.27
C GLN A 274 -3.65 -12.80 14.24
N MET A 275 -2.94 -11.70 13.97
CA MET A 275 -1.48 -11.64 13.88
C MET A 275 -0.85 -10.55 14.74
N GLY A 276 -1.62 -9.60 15.27
CA GLY A 276 -1.17 -8.58 16.20
C GLY A 276 -0.76 -7.24 15.58
N PHE A 277 -0.84 -7.09 14.27
CA PHE A 277 -0.47 -5.88 13.56
C PHE A 277 -1.66 -5.21 12.88
N TRP A 278 -2.51 -4.57 13.66
CA TRP A 278 -3.68 -3.88 13.17
C TRP A 278 -3.30 -2.73 12.24
N VAL A 279 -3.74 -2.80 10.97
CA VAL A 279 -3.61 -1.71 10.01
C VAL A 279 -4.71 -0.69 10.26
N TRP A 280 -4.32 0.51 10.66
CA TRP A 280 -5.23 1.60 11.01
C TRP A 280 -5.00 2.88 10.20
N LYS A 281 -4.28 2.81 9.11
CA LYS A 281 -3.92 3.92 8.21
C LYS A 281 -5.10 4.85 7.88
N TYR A 282 -6.28 4.30 7.73
CA TYR A 282 -7.52 5.01 7.40
C TYR A 282 -8.40 5.29 8.64
N TYR A 283 -7.87 5.08 9.83
CA TYR A 283 -8.59 5.35 11.07
C TYR A 283 -8.74 6.85 11.30
N ASN A 284 -9.96 7.28 11.64
CA ASN A 284 -10.25 8.63 12.12
C ASN A 284 -11.42 8.59 13.13
N THR A 285 -11.72 9.74 13.71
CA THR A 285 -12.78 9.90 14.73
C THR A 285 -13.93 10.79 14.23
N HIS A 286 -14.03 11.05 12.93
CA HIS A 286 -15.15 11.81 12.37
C HIS A 286 -16.48 11.13 12.65
N THR A 287 -17.49 11.91 13.05
CA THR A 287 -18.77 11.39 13.56
C THR A 287 -19.49 10.56 12.50
N ASP A 288 -19.57 11.06 11.29
CA ASP A 288 -20.35 10.44 10.23
C ASP A 288 -19.68 9.17 9.66
N ALA A 289 -18.36 9.08 9.76
CA ALA A 289 -17.60 7.94 9.24
C ALA A 289 -17.82 6.62 10.00
N SER A 290 -18.51 6.63 11.15
CA SER A 290 -18.46 5.54 12.11
C SER A 290 -19.80 4.88 12.44
N THR A 291 -20.92 5.50 12.09
CA THR A 291 -22.23 5.08 12.63
C THR A 291 -22.82 3.85 11.97
N ALA A 292 -22.58 3.66 10.66
CA ALA A 292 -23.06 2.50 9.92
C ALA A 292 -22.10 2.11 8.79
N ASN A 293 -22.32 0.94 8.21
CA ASN A 293 -21.53 0.52 7.05
C ASN A 293 -21.93 1.34 5.81
N GLY A 294 -20.97 1.77 5.02
CA GLY A 294 -21.20 2.49 3.78
C GLY A 294 -21.61 3.96 3.92
N VAL A 295 -21.39 4.58 5.08
CA VAL A 295 -21.71 6.00 5.31
C VAL A 295 -20.47 6.89 5.52
N CYS A 296 -19.28 6.35 5.33
CA CYS A 296 -18.04 7.11 5.50
C CYS A 296 -17.87 8.15 4.38
N THR A 297 -17.49 9.36 4.76
CA THR A 297 -17.32 10.51 3.86
C THR A 297 -15.87 11.00 3.78
N THR A 298 -14.92 10.28 4.36
CA THR A 298 -13.49 10.60 4.29
C THR A 298 -13.00 10.50 2.85
N ASP A 299 -12.38 11.54 2.34
CA ASP A 299 -11.85 11.57 0.99
C ASP A 299 -10.71 10.57 0.78
N ALA A 300 -10.54 10.09 -0.45
CA ALA A 300 -9.51 9.13 -0.80
C ALA A 300 -8.56 9.67 -1.88
N PRO A 301 -7.23 9.71 -1.64
CA PRO A 301 -6.27 10.15 -2.64
C PRO A 301 -6.20 9.15 -3.81
N LEU A 302 -6.30 9.67 -5.05
CA LEU A 302 -6.15 8.88 -6.28
C LEU A 302 -4.74 9.02 -6.88
N PHE A 303 -4.23 10.26 -6.88
CA PHE A 303 -2.85 10.57 -7.25
C PHE A 303 -2.26 11.54 -6.23
N ARG A 304 -1.06 11.24 -5.78
CA ARG A 304 -0.33 12.05 -4.79
C ARG A 304 1.16 12.10 -5.12
N LEU A 305 1.80 13.20 -4.74
CA LEU A 305 3.21 13.47 -5.03
C LEU A 305 4.15 12.35 -4.56
N GLY A 306 3.87 11.71 -3.41
CA GLY A 306 4.71 10.61 -2.90
C GLY A 306 4.85 9.46 -3.90
N GLU A 307 3.79 9.10 -4.61
CA GLU A 307 3.86 8.08 -5.68
C GLU A 307 4.70 8.56 -6.86
N ILE A 308 4.52 9.82 -7.28
CA ILE A 308 5.25 10.38 -8.43
C ILE A 308 6.76 10.44 -8.17
N LEU A 309 7.16 10.82 -6.95
CA LEU A 309 8.57 10.80 -6.54
C LEU A 309 9.17 9.40 -6.65
N LEU A 310 8.42 8.39 -6.24
CA LEU A 310 8.85 6.98 -6.30
C LEU A 310 8.85 6.43 -7.72
N ASN A 311 7.86 6.81 -8.54
CA ASN A 311 7.83 6.42 -9.95
C ASN A 311 9.06 7.00 -10.69
N TYR A 312 9.37 8.26 -10.43
CA TYR A 312 10.56 8.91 -11.00
C TYR A 312 11.85 8.24 -10.54
N ALA A 313 12.01 7.99 -9.24
CA ALA A 313 13.20 7.37 -8.68
C ALA A 313 13.46 5.98 -9.28
N GLU A 314 12.43 5.14 -9.33
CA GLU A 314 12.55 3.79 -9.87
C GLU A 314 12.84 3.82 -11.37
N ALA A 315 12.13 4.65 -12.15
CA ALA A 315 12.37 4.76 -13.60
C ALA A 315 13.78 5.27 -13.92
N MET A 316 14.29 6.25 -13.16
CA MET A 316 15.67 6.73 -13.30
C MET A 316 16.69 5.64 -12.99
N TYR A 317 16.44 4.82 -11.97
CA TYR A 317 17.28 3.66 -11.69
C TYR A 317 17.27 2.64 -12.84
N GLU A 318 16.08 2.30 -13.32
CA GLU A 318 15.91 1.30 -14.39
C GLU A 318 16.56 1.75 -15.72
N LEU A 319 16.71 3.06 -15.93
CA LEU A 319 17.44 3.68 -17.04
C LEU A 319 18.96 3.82 -16.78
N GLY A 320 19.46 3.49 -15.59
CA GLY A 320 20.87 3.65 -15.23
C GLY A 320 21.28 5.10 -14.93
N LEU A 321 20.33 5.96 -14.61
CA LEU A 321 20.53 7.41 -14.41
C LEU A 321 20.32 7.86 -12.95
N PHE A 322 20.08 6.93 -12.02
CA PHE A 322 19.84 7.26 -10.62
C PHE A 322 21.13 7.60 -9.89
N ASP A 323 21.17 8.79 -9.32
CA ASP A 323 22.30 9.33 -8.56
C ASP A 323 21.84 9.92 -7.20
N GLN A 324 22.76 10.41 -6.38
CA GLN A 324 22.46 11.02 -5.10
C GLN A 324 21.54 12.25 -5.24
N SER A 325 21.70 13.06 -6.28
CA SER A 325 20.84 14.23 -6.51
C SER A 325 19.38 13.81 -6.77
N ILE A 326 19.17 12.68 -7.42
CA ILE A 326 17.82 12.13 -7.63
C ILE A 326 17.28 11.57 -6.33
N ALA A 327 18.07 10.82 -5.55
CA ALA A 327 17.69 10.36 -4.22
C ALA A 327 17.24 11.52 -3.33
N ASP A 328 17.97 12.64 -3.32
CA ASP A 328 17.67 13.83 -2.50
C ASP A 328 16.37 14.53 -2.93
N LYS A 329 16.08 14.55 -4.22
CA LYS A 329 14.84 15.16 -4.77
C LYS A 329 13.61 14.27 -4.64
N THR A 330 13.78 12.99 -4.32
CA THR A 330 12.71 11.98 -4.29
C THR A 330 12.64 11.27 -2.94
N ILE A 331 13.39 10.22 -2.75
CA ILE A 331 13.37 9.35 -1.58
C ILE A 331 13.69 10.11 -0.29
N ASN A 332 14.70 10.97 -0.30
CA ASN A 332 15.10 11.71 0.89
C ASN A 332 14.05 12.74 1.35
N LYS A 333 13.22 13.26 0.43
CA LYS A 333 12.05 14.04 0.84
C LYS A 333 11.02 13.21 1.62
N LEU A 334 10.80 11.96 1.21
CA LEU A 334 9.88 11.04 1.91
C LEU A 334 10.45 10.61 3.26
N ARG A 335 11.73 10.25 3.32
CA ARG A 335 12.44 9.88 4.55
C ARG A 335 12.47 11.03 5.57
N LYS A 336 12.74 12.26 5.11
CA LYS A 336 12.71 13.45 5.98
C LYS A 336 11.35 13.66 6.62
N ARG A 337 10.25 13.54 5.86
CA ARG A 337 8.89 13.59 6.41
C ARG A 337 8.63 12.45 7.40
N ALA A 338 9.21 11.29 7.17
CA ALA A 338 9.07 10.08 7.97
C ALA A 338 10.03 10.00 9.18
N HIS A 339 10.84 11.03 9.42
CA HIS A 339 11.87 11.06 10.47
C HIS A 339 12.87 9.90 10.37
N VAL A 340 13.27 9.56 9.15
CA VAL A 340 14.28 8.55 8.81
C VAL A 340 15.49 9.25 8.21
N ALA A 341 16.69 8.80 8.54
CA ALA A 341 17.92 9.33 7.97
C ALA A 341 17.95 9.18 6.45
N ASP A 342 18.62 10.10 5.78
CA ASP A 342 18.69 10.15 4.33
C ASP A 342 19.32 8.88 3.73
N MET A 343 18.88 8.51 2.54
CA MET A 343 19.52 7.51 1.71
C MET A 343 20.81 8.09 1.16
N VAL A 344 21.93 7.53 1.58
CA VAL A 344 23.27 7.85 1.07
C VAL A 344 23.74 6.68 0.20
N LEU A 345 23.91 6.91 -1.10
CA LEU A 345 24.14 5.83 -2.07
C LEU A 345 25.40 5.03 -1.80
N THR A 346 26.45 5.70 -1.30
CA THR A 346 27.74 5.06 -0.96
C THR A 346 27.65 4.06 0.18
N ASP A 347 26.62 4.17 1.02
CA ASP A 347 26.43 3.31 2.19
C ASP A 347 25.62 2.05 1.84
N ILE A 348 24.94 2.06 0.69
CA ILE A 348 24.09 0.95 0.24
C ILE A 348 24.96 -0.08 -0.49
N THR A 349 25.65 -0.89 0.28
CA THR A 349 26.49 -2.00 -0.19
C THR A 349 25.71 -3.31 -0.27
N THR A 350 26.36 -4.39 -0.68
CA THR A 350 25.79 -5.75 -0.68
C THR A 350 25.33 -6.20 0.70
N ASP A 351 25.94 -5.67 1.75
CA ASP A 351 25.68 -6.05 3.15
C ASP A 351 24.72 -5.09 3.86
N PHE A 352 24.21 -4.06 3.14
CA PHE A 352 23.30 -3.08 3.72
C PHE A 352 22.00 -3.71 4.23
N ASP A 353 21.45 -4.70 3.51
CA ASP A 353 20.33 -5.51 3.97
C ASP A 353 20.62 -7.00 3.71
N PRO A 354 20.97 -7.77 4.74
CA PRO A 354 21.22 -9.21 4.60
C PRO A 354 19.97 -10.03 4.25
N GLU A 355 18.76 -9.48 4.48
CA GLU A 355 17.49 -10.15 4.17
C GLU A 355 16.96 -9.81 2.76
N ARG A 356 17.70 -9.00 2.00
CA ARG A 356 17.29 -8.65 0.63
C ARG A 356 17.25 -9.89 -0.27
N ASP A 357 16.46 -9.82 -1.31
CA ASP A 357 16.56 -10.74 -2.44
C ASP A 357 17.92 -10.57 -3.12
N GLN A 358 18.77 -11.61 -3.07
CA GLN A 358 20.14 -11.56 -3.58
C GLN A 358 20.20 -11.32 -5.10
N ASP A 359 19.13 -11.63 -5.83
CA ASP A 359 19.01 -11.38 -7.27
C ASP A 359 18.63 -9.93 -7.60
N VAL A 360 18.40 -9.09 -6.58
CA VAL A 360 18.10 -7.67 -6.74
C VAL A 360 19.28 -6.83 -6.28
N ASN A 361 19.70 -5.90 -7.11
CA ASN A 361 20.76 -4.95 -6.74
C ASN A 361 20.39 -4.23 -5.42
N PRO A 362 21.35 -4.03 -4.47
CA PRO A 362 21.06 -3.41 -3.17
C PRO A 362 20.36 -2.06 -3.27
N LEU A 363 20.79 -1.19 -4.19
CA LEU A 363 20.18 0.13 -4.36
C LEU A 363 18.74 0.03 -4.89
N LEU A 364 18.50 -0.85 -5.86
CA LEU A 364 17.13 -1.11 -6.33
C LEU A 364 16.24 -1.69 -5.24
N TRP A 365 16.80 -2.56 -4.40
CA TRP A 365 16.08 -3.11 -3.26
C TRP A 365 15.60 -2.02 -2.32
N GLU A 366 16.45 -1.04 -2.02
CA GLU A 366 16.09 0.08 -1.15
C GLU A 366 15.09 1.05 -1.80
N ILE A 367 15.18 1.30 -3.11
CA ILE A 367 14.17 2.07 -3.86
C ILE A 367 12.79 1.38 -3.79
N ARG A 368 12.77 0.06 -3.99
CA ARG A 368 11.54 -0.76 -3.89
C ARG A 368 11.01 -0.87 -2.46
N ARG A 369 11.90 -0.86 -1.45
CA ARG A 369 11.53 -0.76 -0.04
C ARG A 369 10.81 0.55 0.24
N GLU A 370 11.40 1.66 -0.18
CA GLU A 370 10.80 2.98 0.02
C GLU A 370 9.40 3.05 -0.60
N ARG A 371 9.23 2.50 -1.81
CA ARG A 371 7.93 2.37 -2.46
C ARG A 371 6.96 1.51 -1.66
N ARG A 372 7.41 0.37 -1.15
CA ARG A 372 6.58 -0.53 -0.36
C ARG A 372 6.02 0.15 0.89
N VAL A 373 6.87 0.84 1.65
CA VAL A 373 6.46 1.47 2.92
C VAL A 373 5.63 2.73 2.69
N GLU A 374 5.97 3.54 1.71
CA GLU A 374 5.23 4.77 1.37
C GLU A 374 3.80 4.46 0.90
N LEU A 375 3.64 3.45 0.04
CA LEU A 375 2.37 3.08 -0.57
C LEU A 375 1.67 1.89 0.12
N MET A 376 2.09 1.52 1.33
CA MET A 376 1.50 0.42 2.08
C MET A 376 -0.01 0.64 2.27
N GLY A 377 -0.82 -0.36 1.88
CA GLY A 377 -2.27 -0.31 1.99
C GLY A 377 -2.99 0.47 0.88
N GLU A 378 -2.28 0.99 -0.15
CA GLU A 378 -2.87 1.75 -1.27
C GLU A 378 -3.08 0.90 -2.54
N GLY A 379 -3.05 -0.42 -2.44
CA GLY A 379 -3.39 -1.34 -3.54
C GLY A 379 -2.29 -1.58 -4.58
N THR A 380 -1.10 -0.99 -4.42
CA THR A 380 -0.05 -1.03 -5.46
C THR A 380 0.84 -2.28 -5.40
N ARG A 381 0.89 -2.99 -4.25
CA ARG A 381 1.90 -4.03 -4.01
C ARG A 381 1.82 -5.21 -4.97
N LEU A 382 0.63 -5.67 -5.31
CA LEU A 382 0.46 -6.81 -6.21
C LEU A 382 0.93 -6.46 -7.63
N ASP A 383 0.61 -5.26 -8.11
CA ASP A 383 1.08 -4.75 -9.39
C ASP A 383 2.62 -4.65 -9.41
N ASP A 384 3.22 -4.18 -8.32
CA ASP A 384 4.67 -4.11 -8.18
C ASP A 384 5.32 -5.50 -8.27
N LEU A 385 4.79 -6.50 -7.56
CA LEU A 385 5.30 -7.87 -7.60
C LEU A 385 5.14 -8.51 -8.99
N ARG A 386 4.03 -8.22 -9.68
CA ARG A 386 3.78 -8.69 -11.04
C ARG A 386 4.75 -8.07 -12.04
N ARG A 387 4.89 -6.75 -12.05
CA ARG A 387 5.77 -6.03 -13.00
C ARG A 387 7.26 -6.31 -12.78
N TRP A 388 7.68 -6.58 -11.53
CA TRP A 388 9.07 -6.97 -11.21
C TRP A 388 9.36 -8.46 -11.42
N LYS A 389 8.37 -9.27 -11.78
CA LYS A 389 8.45 -10.73 -11.85
C LYS A 389 8.91 -11.36 -10.52
N LYS A 390 8.40 -10.83 -9.40
CA LYS A 390 8.74 -11.23 -8.03
C LYS A 390 7.53 -11.75 -7.23
N GLY A 391 6.58 -12.39 -7.93
CA GLY A 391 5.40 -13.00 -7.30
C GLY A 391 5.73 -13.98 -6.18
N HIS A 392 6.86 -14.68 -6.26
CA HIS A 392 7.31 -15.63 -5.24
C HIS A 392 7.57 -15.00 -3.85
N TYR A 393 7.60 -13.66 -3.72
CA TYR A 393 7.71 -13.01 -2.41
C TYR A 393 6.53 -13.31 -1.48
N VAL A 394 5.38 -13.70 -2.04
CA VAL A 394 4.20 -14.14 -1.25
C VAL A 394 4.31 -15.60 -0.77
N ASN A 395 5.33 -16.34 -1.17
CA ASN A 395 5.50 -17.75 -0.78
C ASN A 395 5.95 -17.94 0.68
N LYS A 396 6.24 -16.86 1.38
CA LYS A 396 6.63 -16.89 2.80
C LYS A 396 5.42 -17.24 3.68
N GLN A 397 5.68 -17.95 4.79
CA GLN A 397 4.69 -18.12 5.84
C GLN A 397 4.30 -16.75 6.43
N PRO A 398 3.03 -16.32 6.38
CA PRO A 398 2.63 -15.08 7.05
C PRO A 398 2.71 -15.27 8.57
N THR A 399 3.45 -14.39 9.23
CA THR A 399 3.58 -14.35 10.70
C THR A 399 3.24 -12.97 11.23
N GLY A 400 2.88 -12.92 12.51
CA GLY A 400 2.56 -11.72 13.27
C GLY A 400 3.58 -11.42 14.36
N VAL A 401 3.11 -10.84 15.45
CA VAL A 401 3.93 -10.51 16.62
C VAL A 401 4.47 -11.76 17.31
N TYR A 402 5.54 -11.58 18.08
CA TYR A 402 6.05 -12.61 18.96
C TYR A 402 5.31 -12.58 20.30
N LEU A 403 4.89 -13.75 20.79
CA LEU A 403 4.35 -13.92 22.13
C LEU A 403 5.30 -14.78 22.96
N LYS A 404 5.63 -14.30 24.15
CA LYS A 404 6.41 -15.06 25.14
C LYS A 404 5.58 -16.17 25.77
N ASP A 405 4.28 -15.95 25.89
CA ASP A 405 3.32 -16.94 26.34
C ASP A 405 1.97 -16.70 25.66
N ALA A 406 1.54 -17.63 24.84
CA ALA A 406 0.29 -17.63 24.12
C ALA A 406 -0.82 -18.44 24.83
N SER A 407 -0.57 -18.99 26.01
CA SER A 407 -1.49 -19.91 26.68
C SER A 407 -2.86 -19.30 27.03
N GLU A 408 -2.88 -17.97 27.23
CA GLU A 408 -4.12 -17.25 27.50
C GLU A 408 -4.91 -16.84 26.24
N PHE A 409 -4.31 -17.03 25.06
CA PHE A 409 -4.89 -16.55 23.81
C PHE A 409 -5.31 -17.70 22.90
N ASN A 410 -6.37 -17.48 22.15
CA ASN A 410 -6.79 -18.44 21.12
C ASN A 410 -6.06 -18.15 19.79
N VAL A 411 -4.76 -18.36 19.79
CA VAL A 411 -3.86 -18.17 18.63
C VAL A 411 -2.90 -19.34 18.50
N LYS A 412 -2.35 -19.50 17.29
CA LYS A 412 -1.26 -20.44 17.02
C LYS A 412 0.05 -19.67 16.99
N VAL A 413 1.13 -20.28 17.49
CA VAL A 413 2.49 -19.72 17.45
C VAL A 413 3.47 -20.72 16.83
N MET A 414 4.54 -20.19 16.22
CA MET A 414 5.59 -20.98 15.60
C MET A 414 6.97 -20.32 15.77
N ASN A 415 8.02 -21.07 15.51
CA ASN A 415 9.41 -20.61 15.56
C ASN A 415 9.86 -20.08 16.94
N GLY A 416 9.25 -20.58 18.00
CA GLY A 416 9.65 -20.35 19.39
C GLY A 416 10.26 -21.60 20.03
N PRO A 417 10.73 -21.46 21.29
CA PRO A 417 11.33 -22.59 22.03
C PRO A 417 10.28 -23.59 22.56
N SER A 418 8.99 -23.21 22.54
CA SER A 418 7.90 -24.08 22.99
C SER A 418 6.64 -23.85 22.16
N ASN A 419 5.61 -24.70 22.34
CA ASN A 419 4.32 -24.56 21.66
C ASN A 419 3.51 -23.32 22.08
N ASN A 420 3.87 -22.69 23.21
CA ASN A 420 3.20 -21.50 23.73
C ASN A 420 4.02 -20.22 23.50
N GLU A 421 5.21 -20.33 22.94
CA GLU A 421 6.08 -19.19 22.66
C GLU A 421 6.49 -19.17 21.20
N GLY A 422 6.39 -18.00 20.56
CA GLY A 422 6.79 -17.85 19.15
C GLY A 422 6.02 -16.74 18.44
N TYR A 423 6.19 -16.70 17.12
CA TYR A 423 5.47 -15.78 16.26
C TYR A 423 4.05 -16.28 16.01
N VAL A 424 3.08 -15.40 16.21
CA VAL A 424 1.68 -15.72 15.89
C VAL A 424 1.54 -15.97 14.39
N TYR A 425 0.71 -16.93 14.01
CA TYR A 425 0.29 -17.14 12.64
C TYR A 425 -1.18 -17.53 12.58
N TYR A 426 -1.86 -17.16 11.48
CA TYR A 426 -3.25 -17.49 11.24
C TYR A 426 -3.40 -18.32 9.97
N PHE A 427 -2.78 -17.89 8.87
CA PHE A 427 -2.82 -18.59 7.60
C PHE A 427 -1.69 -19.61 7.53
N GLU A 428 -1.95 -20.74 6.91
CA GLU A 428 -0.90 -21.69 6.56
C GLU A 428 -0.01 -21.15 5.44
N LYS A 429 1.16 -21.75 5.28
CA LYS A 429 2.08 -21.35 4.20
C LYS A 429 1.37 -21.49 2.84
N PRO A 430 1.41 -20.47 1.97
CA PRO A 430 0.83 -20.56 0.63
C PRO A 430 1.43 -21.69 -0.19
N ILE A 431 0.65 -22.26 -1.11
CA ILE A 431 1.11 -23.30 -2.04
C ILE A 431 2.22 -22.83 -2.98
N GLY A 432 2.36 -21.51 -3.17
CA GLY A 432 3.39 -20.88 -3.97
C GLY A 432 2.84 -20.08 -5.12
N TRP A 433 3.67 -19.24 -5.70
CA TRP A 433 3.38 -18.47 -6.91
C TRP A 433 3.76 -19.29 -8.14
N LEU A 434 2.80 -19.54 -9.01
CA LEU A 434 3.03 -20.21 -10.28
C LEU A 434 3.23 -19.17 -11.39
N GLU A 435 3.96 -19.55 -12.46
CA GLU A 435 4.31 -18.61 -13.54
C GLU A 435 3.06 -17.99 -14.20
N HIS A 436 2.00 -18.75 -14.37
CA HIS A 436 0.76 -18.25 -14.98
C HIS A 436 -0.01 -17.23 -14.09
N TYR A 437 0.32 -17.08 -12.80
CA TYR A 437 -0.34 -16.11 -11.90
C TYR A 437 0.06 -14.66 -12.18
N TYR A 438 1.03 -14.41 -13.06
CA TYR A 438 1.33 -13.04 -13.50
C TYR A 438 0.19 -12.43 -14.33
N LEU A 439 -0.62 -13.26 -15.03
CA LEU A 439 -1.84 -12.85 -15.70
C LEU A 439 -3.03 -13.67 -15.16
N ASN A 440 -4.18 -13.03 -15.04
CA ASN A 440 -5.40 -13.73 -14.66
C ASN A 440 -5.95 -14.58 -15.82
N PRO A 441 -6.72 -15.64 -15.53
CA PRO A 441 -7.44 -16.36 -16.58
C PRO A 441 -8.50 -15.45 -17.21
N ILE A 442 -8.69 -15.59 -18.52
CA ILE A 442 -9.87 -15.03 -19.19
C ILE A 442 -11.11 -15.73 -18.63
N PRO A 443 -12.13 -14.99 -18.17
CA PRO A 443 -13.31 -15.59 -17.58
C PRO A 443 -14.01 -16.56 -18.53
N LEU A 444 -14.39 -17.74 -18.05
CA LEU A 444 -14.97 -18.81 -18.87
C LEU A 444 -16.22 -18.37 -19.63
N ASN A 445 -17.05 -17.50 -19.03
CA ASN A 445 -18.23 -16.97 -19.72
C ASN A 445 -17.85 -16.09 -20.92
N GLN A 446 -16.71 -15.39 -20.90
CA GLN A 446 -16.24 -14.61 -22.03
C GLN A 446 -15.74 -15.50 -23.16
N LEU A 447 -15.02 -16.57 -22.82
CA LEU A 447 -14.58 -17.57 -23.80
C LEU A 447 -15.77 -18.30 -24.47
N ALA A 448 -16.85 -18.51 -23.69
CA ALA A 448 -18.07 -19.13 -24.25
C ALA A 448 -18.84 -18.20 -25.18
N LEU A 449 -18.82 -16.89 -24.90
CA LEU A 449 -19.53 -15.87 -25.71
C LEU A 449 -18.75 -15.48 -26.98
N ASN A 450 -17.43 -15.48 -26.90
CA ASN A 450 -16.56 -15.13 -28.03
C ASN A 450 -15.53 -16.25 -28.27
N PRO A 451 -15.75 -17.13 -29.25
CA PRO A 451 -14.86 -18.25 -29.54
C PRO A 451 -13.50 -17.85 -30.15
N ALA A 452 -13.32 -16.58 -30.54
CA ALA A 452 -12.03 -16.05 -30.98
C ALA A 452 -11.09 -15.67 -29.82
N LEU A 453 -11.59 -15.66 -28.59
CA LEU A 453 -10.75 -15.43 -27.41
C LEU A 453 -9.99 -16.70 -27.02
N GLU A 454 -8.70 -16.54 -26.83
CA GLU A 454 -7.82 -17.58 -26.31
C GLU A 454 -7.55 -17.38 -24.82
N GLN A 455 -7.38 -18.48 -24.09
CA GLN A 455 -7.02 -18.44 -22.68
C GLN A 455 -5.56 -18.01 -22.50
N ASN A 456 -5.25 -17.36 -21.37
CA ASN A 456 -3.87 -17.06 -21.01
C ASN A 456 -3.06 -18.34 -20.76
N PRO A 457 -1.75 -18.35 -21.13
CA PRO A 457 -0.88 -19.52 -20.98
C PRO A 457 -0.87 -20.06 -19.54
N GLY A 458 -0.97 -21.38 -19.39
CA GLY A 458 -1.01 -22.08 -18.12
C GLY A 458 -2.39 -22.20 -17.47
N TRP A 459 -3.43 -21.58 -18.09
CA TRP A 459 -4.82 -21.66 -17.64
C TRP A 459 -5.70 -22.52 -18.54
N GLU A 460 -5.14 -23.13 -19.59
CA GLU A 460 -5.88 -23.83 -20.65
C GLU A 460 -6.63 -25.06 -20.11
N ASN A 461 -6.13 -25.68 -19.04
CA ASN A 461 -6.71 -26.88 -18.45
C ASN A 461 -7.81 -26.62 -17.41
N ASN A 462 -8.13 -25.37 -17.16
CA ASN A 462 -9.21 -24.97 -16.23
C ASN A 462 -10.56 -24.80 -16.97
N LYS A 463 -10.92 -25.82 -17.78
CA LYS A 463 -12.23 -25.90 -18.47
C LYS A 463 -13.29 -26.52 -17.60
#